data_c6828368df1b9bc37dd4145b72d143a1
#
_entry.id   c6828368df1b9bc37dd4145b72d143a1
#
_cell.length_a   1.000
_cell.length_b   1.000
_cell.length_c   1.000
_cell.angle_alpha   90.00
_cell.angle_beta   90.00
_cell.angle_gamma   90.00
#
_symmetry.space_group_name_H-M   'P 1'
#
loop_
_entity.id
_entity.type
_entity.pdbx_description
1 polymer ?
#
loop_
_entity_poly.entity_id
_entity_poly.type
_entity_poly.pdbx_seq_one_letter_code
_entity_poly.pdbx_strand_id
1 'polypeptide(L)'
;MDNVNDINFSISKFEKMVKENKVLFFDSLEFENIISYYLDSGKLAYAKRALKLSLSQHPSNTNLSLFEIEIFIQEDKLDNALDLANSIIMIENNNYEAIILKSSILSKQKKHNKSISLLKSIINNYKNNSELFYQIGIEYLFIENFSKSSYYFKKSLNYDYLDHSAIYNILYCYEMIRDTKGLIIFLKEYLSRNPYSEIGWHNLGKSYVKIKMYNEAIAAFDYAIFSDDSFTSPYIDKGKLLEKMKKYDEAIDNYKEIISINPNSSYALF
;
A
#
# COMPACT_ATOMS: atom_id res chain seq x y z
N MET A 1 -13.74 -9.74 -18.44
CA MET A 1 -14.55 -10.89 -18.00
C MET A 1 -13.89 -12.22 -18.37
N ASP A 2 -13.19 -12.32 -19.51
CA ASP A 2 -12.55 -13.56 -19.97
C ASP A 2 -11.44 -14.08 -19.04
N ASN A 3 -10.60 -13.18 -18.50
CA ASN A 3 -9.45 -13.55 -17.65
C ASN A 3 -9.85 -14.23 -16.31
N VAL A 4 -10.96 -13.85 -15.69
CA VAL A 4 -11.41 -14.42 -14.41
C VAL A 4 -11.99 -15.83 -14.62
N ASN A 5 -12.63 -16.07 -15.74
CA ASN A 5 -13.17 -17.39 -16.11
C ASN A 5 -12.03 -18.39 -16.39
N ASP A 6 -10.93 -17.94 -17.04
CA ASP A 6 -9.78 -18.76 -17.35
C ASP A 6 -9.00 -19.16 -16.07
N ILE A 7 -8.85 -18.22 -15.12
CA ILE A 7 -8.21 -18.52 -13.82
C ILE A 7 -9.03 -19.55 -13.03
N ASN A 8 -10.34 -19.36 -12.92
CA ASN A 8 -11.21 -20.29 -12.22
C ASN A 8 -11.22 -21.69 -12.87
N PHE A 9 -11.13 -21.74 -14.19
CA PHE A 9 -11.02 -22.99 -14.93
C PHE A 9 -9.71 -23.72 -14.59
N SER A 10 -8.57 -23.04 -14.62
CA SER A 10 -7.26 -23.60 -14.29
C SER A 10 -7.20 -24.11 -12.86
N ILE A 11 -7.77 -23.37 -11.89
CA ILE A 11 -7.86 -23.80 -10.49
C ILE A 11 -8.72 -25.07 -10.37
N SER A 12 -9.92 -25.09 -10.97
CA SER A 12 -10.81 -26.24 -10.95
C SER A 12 -10.17 -27.49 -11.59
N LYS A 13 -9.48 -27.31 -12.72
CA LYS A 13 -8.70 -28.35 -13.41
C LYS A 13 -7.60 -28.91 -12.50
N PHE A 14 -6.89 -28.03 -11.78
CA PHE A 14 -5.85 -28.44 -10.82
C PHE A 14 -6.43 -29.19 -9.63
N GLU A 15 -7.52 -28.70 -9.02
CA GLU A 15 -8.19 -29.36 -7.89
C GLU A 15 -8.71 -30.76 -8.26
N LYS A 16 -9.30 -30.87 -9.45
CA LYS A 16 -9.75 -32.16 -9.99
C LYS A 16 -8.58 -33.12 -10.19
N MET A 17 -7.48 -32.63 -10.76
CA MET A 17 -6.25 -33.40 -10.94
C MET A 17 -5.73 -33.94 -9.59
N VAL A 18 -5.70 -33.06 -8.57
CA VAL A 18 -5.26 -33.41 -7.20
C VAL A 18 -6.16 -34.48 -6.60
N LYS A 19 -7.50 -34.34 -6.76
CA LYS A 19 -8.51 -35.27 -6.22
C LYS A 19 -8.46 -36.65 -6.91
N GLU A 20 -8.25 -36.66 -8.22
CA GLU A 20 -8.21 -37.89 -9.01
C GLU A 20 -6.83 -38.56 -8.99
N ASN A 21 -5.83 -37.94 -8.35
CA ASN A 21 -4.43 -38.39 -8.32
C ASN A 21 -3.85 -38.65 -9.73
N LYS A 22 -4.23 -37.81 -10.71
CA LYS A 22 -3.72 -37.83 -12.08
C LYS A 22 -2.75 -36.69 -12.27
N VAL A 23 -1.83 -36.82 -13.22
CA VAL A 23 -0.94 -35.74 -13.63
C VAL A 23 -1.47 -35.16 -14.94
N LEU A 24 -1.85 -33.89 -14.92
CA LEU A 24 -2.23 -33.13 -16.10
C LEU A 24 -1.12 -32.15 -16.46
N PHE A 25 -1.02 -31.80 -17.73
CA PHE A 25 -0.16 -30.72 -18.18
C PHE A 25 -0.89 -29.38 -18.04
N PHE A 26 -0.13 -28.37 -17.60
CA PHE A 26 -0.53 -26.98 -17.54
C PHE A 26 0.57 -26.14 -18.17
N ASP A 27 0.22 -25.05 -18.84
CA ASP A 27 1.24 -24.09 -19.26
C ASP A 27 1.76 -23.27 -18.07
N SER A 28 2.84 -22.49 -18.32
CA SER A 28 3.47 -21.72 -17.24
C SER A 28 2.54 -20.66 -16.68
N LEU A 29 1.73 -20.00 -17.50
CA LEU A 29 0.79 -18.98 -17.07
C LEU A 29 -0.37 -19.57 -16.25
N GLU A 30 -0.87 -20.75 -16.62
CA GLU A 30 -1.84 -21.50 -15.81
C GLU A 30 -1.28 -21.76 -14.40
N PHE A 31 -0.01 -22.19 -14.31
CA PHE A 31 0.64 -22.40 -13.01
C PHE A 31 0.85 -21.12 -12.21
N GLU A 32 1.30 -20.06 -12.85
CA GLU A 32 1.46 -18.74 -12.20
C GLU A 32 0.13 -18.30 -11.55
N ASN A 33 -0.96 -18.38 -12.28
CA ASN A 33 -2.31 -18.08 -11.78
C ASN A 33 -2.75 -18.99 -10.62
N ILE A 34 -2.51 -20.29 -10.72
CA ILE A 34 -2.86 -21.27 -9.69
C ILE A 34 -2.06 -21.01 -8.41
N ILE A 35 -0.75 -20.79 -8.53
CA ILE A 35 0.13 -20.58 -7.37
C ILE A 35 -0.22 -19.25 -6.67
N SER A 36 -0.36 -18.17 -7.44
CA SER A 36 -0.77 -16.86 -6.92
C SER A 36 -2.09 -16.96 -6.15
N TYR A 37 -3.11 -17.58 -6.76
CA TYR A 37 -4.41 -17.77 -6.09
C TYR A 37 -4.30 -18.47 -4.73
N TYR A 38 -3.48 -19.53 -4.65
CA TYR A 38 -3.32 -20.26 -3.39
C TYR A 38 -2.47 -19.50 -2.37
N LEU A 39 -1.48 -18.72 -2.80
CA LEU A 39 -0.72 -17.83 -1.92
C LEU A 39 -1.60 -16.72 -1.33
N ASP A 40 -2.40 -16.07 -2.17
CA ASP A 40 -3.34 -15.01 -1.76
C ASP A 40 -4.45 -15.51 -0.83
N SER A 41 -4.88 -16.76 -1.06
CA SER A 41 -5.88 -17.44 -0.21
C SER A 41 -5.28 -18.04 1.08
N GLY A 42 -3.99 -17.90 1.34
CA GLY A 42 -3.31 -18.50 2.49
C GLY A 42 -3.21 -20.04 2.46
N LYS A 43 -3.48 -20.65 1.31
CA LYS A 43 -3.46 -22.13 1.14
C LYS A 43 -2.08 -22.63 0.74
N LEU A 44 -1.07 -22.39 1.57
CA LEU A 44 0.35 -22.64 1.29
C LEU A 44 0.63 -24.08 0.84
N ALA A 45 -0.05 -25.09 1.39
CA ALA A 45 0.14 -26.50 1.02
C ALA A 45 -0.24 -26.77 -0.46
N TYR A 46 -1.30 -26.14 -0.95
CA TYR A 46 -1.71 -26.22 -2.36
C TYR A 46 -0.76 -25.44 -3.27
N ALA A 47 -0.33 -24.24 -2.87
CA ALA A 47 0.66 -23.46 -3.59
C ALA A 47 1.97 -24.26 -3.79
N LYS A 48 2.50 -24.90 -2.73
CA LYS A 48 3.69 -25.75 -2.79
C LYS A 48 3.51 -26.96 -3.71
N ARG A 49 2.32 -27.57 -3.71
CA ARG A 49 2.04 -28.71 -4.60
C ARG A 49 2.00 -28.27 -6.05
N ALA A 50 1.36 -27.13 -6.32
CA ALA A 50 1.31 -26.52 -7.65
C ALA A 50 2.72 -26.16 -8.13
N LEU A 51 3.52 -25.50 -7.29
CA LEU A 51 4.90 -25.13 -7.60
C LEU A 51 5.78 -26.35 -7.87
N LYS A 52 5.69 -27.41 -7.06
CA LYS A 52 6.46 -28.62 -7.29
C LYS A 52 6.15 -29.25 -8.66
N LEU A 53 4.88 -29.26 -9.04
CA LEU A 53 4.45 -29.77 -10.34
C LEU A 53 4.91 -28.83 -11.46
N SER A 54 4.78 -27.53 -11.29
CA SER A 54 5.16 -26.54 -12.29
C SER A 54 6.65 -26.61 -12.61
N LEU A 55 7.52 -26.67 -11.61
CA LEU A 55 8.97 -26.82 -11.80
C LEU A 55 9.36 -28.15 -12.44
N SER A 56 8.56 -29.20 -12.26
CA SER A 56 8.79 -30.48 -12.97
C SER A 56 8.41 -30.42 -14.46
N GLN A 57 7.44 -29.56 -14.82
CA GLN A 57 6.99 -29.42 -16.22
C GLN A 57 7.75 -28.26 -16.93
N HIS A 58 8.17 -27.24 -16.19
CA HIS A 58 8.84 -26.05 -16.72
C HIS A 58 10.08 -25.68 -15.88
N PRO A 59 11.14 -26.53 -15.89
CA PRO A 59 12.28 -26.39 -14.97
C PRO A 59 13.13 -25.12 -15.17
N SER A 60 13.04 -24.49 -16.35
CA SER A 60 13.83 -23.30 -16.69
C SER A 60 13.02 -21.99 -16.62
N ASN A 61 11.80 -22.02 -16.08
CA ASN A 61 10.99 -20.83 -16.00
C ASN A 61 11.33 -20.02 -14.72
N THR A 62 11.95 -18.86 -14.91
CA THR A 62 12.37 -17.99 -13.82
C THR A 62 11.19 -17.48 -12.99
N ASN A 63 10.04 -17.16 -13.62
CA ASN A 63 8.85 -16.68 -12.90
C ASN A 63 8.35 -17.69 -11.88
N LEU A 64 8.37 -18.98 -12.22
CA LEU A 64 7.99 -20.04 -11.28
C LEU A 64 8.97 -20.13 -10.09
N SER A 65 10.25 -19.85 -10.32
CA SER A 65 11.25 -19.80 -9.25
C SER A 65 11.06 -18.60 -8.32
N LEU A 66 10.47 -17.50 -8.80
CA LEU A 66 10.11 -16.35 -7.94
C LEU A 66 9.05 -16.75 -6.91
N PHE A 67 8.05 -17.55 -7.29
CA PHE A 67 7.06 -18.08 -6.34
C PHE A 67 7.69 -19.00 -5.27
N GLU A 68 8.78 -19.70 -5.61
CA GLU A 68 9.52 -20.49 -4.61
C GLU A 68 10.15 -19.59 -3.54
N ILE A 69 10.68 -18.42 -3.95
CA ILE A 69 11.18 -17.41 -3.02
C ILE A 69 10.05 -16.90 -2.10
N GLU A 70 8.89 -16.60 -2.65
CA GLU A 70 7.73 -16.14 -1.87
C GLU A 70 7.28 -17.20 -0.85
N ILE A 71 7.24 -18.47 -1.26
CA ILE A 71 6.92 -19.58 -0.36
C ILE A 71 7.95 -19.71 0.75
N PHE A 72 9.26 -19.59 0.44
CA PHE A 72 10.29 -19.59 1.48
C PHE A 72 10.15 -18.41 2.45
N ILE A 73 9.78 -17.23 1.94
CA ILE A 73 9.50 -16.05 2.78
C ILE A 73 8.31 -16.29 3.72
N GLN A 74 7.24 -16.94 3.22
CA GLN A 74 6.07 -17.26 4.06
C GLN A 74 6.37 -18.34 5.10
N GLU A 75 7.30 -19.26 4.79
CA GLU A 75 7.78 -20.29 5.72
C GLU A 75 8.87 -19.80 6.69
N ASP A 76 9.22 -18.51 6.63
CA ASP A 76 10.34 -17.90 7.37
C ASP A 76 11.72 -18.52 7.10
N LYS A 77 11.88 -19.19 5.94
CA LYS A 77 13.13 -19.77 5.46
C LYS A 77 13.95 -18.72 4.71
N LEU A 78 14.30 -17.65 5.39
CA LEU A 78 14.87 -16.44 4.78
C LEU A 78 16.23 -16.66 4.11
N ASP A 79 17.06 -17.60 4.60
CA ASP A 79 18.36 -17.90 3.99
C ASP A 79 18.18 -18.63 2.65
N ASN A 80 17.29 -19.62 2.58
CA ASN A 80 16.97 -20.30 1.31
C ASN A 80 16.39 -19.32 0.29
N ALA A 81 15.47 -18.45 0.73
CA ALA A 81 14.91 -17.40 -0.11
C ALA A 81 15.99 -16.47 -0.67
N LEU A 82 16.95 -16.07 0.19
CA LEU A 82 18.04 -15.17 -0.19
C LEU A 82 18.99 -15.82 -1.21
N ASP A 83 19.35 -17.09 -1.01
CA ASP A 83 20.23 -17.82 -1.91
C ASP A 83 19.60 -17.98 -3.30
N LEU A 84 18.31 -18.33 -3.34
CA LEU A 84 17.59 -18.45 -4.61
C LEU A 84 17.44 -17.10 -5.32
N ALA A 85 17.10 -16.03 -4.59
CA ALA A 85 17.04 -14.69 -5.14
C ALA A 85 18.40 -14.22 -5.70
N ASN A 86 19.51 -14.52 -4.98
CA ASN A 86 20.84 -14.24 -5.47
C ASN A 86 21.16 -15.00 -6.75
N SER A 87 20.79 -16.25 -6.84
CA SER A 87 21.02 -17.10 -8.03
C SER A 87 20.29 -16.55 -9.25
N ILE A 88 19.04 -16.12 -9.09
CA ILE A 88 18.26 -15.49 -10.17
C ILE A 88 18.92 -14.18 -10.61
N ILE A 89 19.30 -13.31 -9.68
CA ILE A 89 19.94 -12.02 -9.97
C ILE A 89 21.32 -12.21 -10.63
N MET A 90 22.04 -13.29 -10.35
CA MET A 90 23.31 -13.59 -11.03
C MET A 90 23.11 -13.93 -12.51
N ILE A 91 22.00 -14.56 -12.86
CA ILE A 91 21.67 -14.92 -14.25
C ILE A 91 21.00 -13.75 -14.96
N GLU A 92 20.09 -13.09 -14.29
CA GLU A 92 19.28 -11.96 -14.78
C GLU A 92 19.55 -10.73 -13.93
N ASN A 93 20.63 -10.01 -14.18
CA ASN A 93 21.10 -8.89 -13.35
C ASN A 93 20.07 -7.78 -13.08
N ASN A 94 19.07 -7.63 -13.95
CA ASN A 94 18.03 -6.62 -13.86
C ASN A 94 16.63 -7.22 -13.64
N ASN A 95 16.53 -8.46 -13.13
CA ASN A 95 15.23 -9.02 -12.79
C ASN A 95 14.63 -8.22 -11.62
N TYR A 96 13.61 -7.42 -11.95
CA TYR A 96 12.98 -6.48 -11.01
C TYR A 96 12.36 -7.22 -9.83
N GLU A 97 11.59 -8.27 -10.12
CA GLU A 97 10.84 -9.05 -9.15
C GLU A 97 11.79 -9.74 -8.16
N ALA A 98 12.88 -10.35 -8.66
CA ALA A 98 13.90 -10.97 -7.81
C ALA A 98 14.59 -9.93 -6.87
N ILE A 99 14.82 -8.71 -7.37
CA ILE A 99 15.41 -7.63 -6.58
C ILE A 99 14.44 -7.16 -5.49
N ILE A 100 13.15 -7.01 -5.80
CA ILE A 100 12.11 -6.63 -4.83
C ILE A 100 11.96 -7.72 -3.77
N LEU A 101 11.90 -8.99 -4.15
CA LEU A 101 11.85 -10.11 -3.21
C LEU A 101 13.09 -10.16 -2.31
N LYS A 102 14.29 -9.97 -2.87
CA LYS A 102 15.52 -9.87 -2.07
C LYS A 102 15.50 -8.68 -1.11
N SER A 103 14.96 -7.54 -1.52
CA SER A 103 14.75 -6.38 -0.64
C SER A 103 13.81 -6.74 0.52
N SER A 104 12.68 -7.40 0.25
CA SER A 104 11.74 -7.87 1.26
C SER A 104 12.38 -8.85 2.26
N ILE A 105 13.21 -9.78 1.78
CA ILE A 105 13.98 -10.69 2.63
C ILE A 105 14.93 -9.92 3.55
N LEU A 106 15.68 -8.96 3.01
CA LEU A 106 16.59 -8.12 3.78
C LEU A 106 15.84 -7.30 4.84
N SER A 107 14.65 -6.79 4.51
CA SER A 107 13.76 -6.08 5.43
C SER A 107 13.33 -6.97 6.59
N LYS A 108 12.83 -8.19 6.30
CA LYS A 108 12.47 -9.20 7.32
C LYS A 108 13.66 -9.57 8.21
N GLN A 109 14.87 -9.62 7.66
CA GLN A 109 16.11 -9.79 8.43
C GLN A 109 16.56 -8.52 9.18
N LYS A 110 15.75 -7.43 9.18
CA LYS A 110 16.07 -6.11 9.76
C LYS A 110 17.33 -5.45 9.20
N LYS A 111 17.74 -5.84 7.99
CA LYS A 111 18.89 -5.30 7.26
C LYS A 111 18.47 -4.14 6.34
N HIS A 112 17.67 -3.19 6.87
CA HIS A 112 17.02 -2.10 6.12
C HIS A 112 18.01 -1.26 5.28
N ASN A 113 19.19 -0.94 5.80
CA ASN A 113 20.20 -0.17 5.04
C ASN A 113 20.70 -0.93 3.79
N LYS A 114 20.80 -2.27 3.85
CA LYS A 114 21.16 -3.08 2.68
C LYS A 114 20.02 -3.13 1.68
N SER A 115 18.78 -3.25 2.15
CA SER A 115 17.58 -3.16 1.32
C SER A 115 17.51 -1.81 0.58
N ILE A 116 17.66 -0.69 1.30
CA ILE A 116 17.72 0.66 0.71
C ILE A 116 18.80 0.76 -0.38
N SER A 117 20.00 0.26 -0.11
CA SER A 117 21.10 0.32 -1.07
C SER A 117 20.78 -0.49 -2.32
N LEU A 118 20.19 -1.66 -2.17
CA LEU A 118 19.77 -2.54 -3.26
C LEU A 118 18.69 -1.88 -4.12
N LEU A 119 17.61 -1.39 -3.52
CA LEU A 119 16.52 -0.72 -4.23
C LEU A 119 17.00 0.54 -4.96
N LYS A 120 17.90 1.30 -4.34
CA LYS A 120 18.48 2.50 -4.97
C LYS A 120 19.37 2.19 -6.16
N SER A 121 20.00 1.03 -6.20
CA SER A 121 20.86 0.65 -7.33
C SER A 121 20.09 0.51 -8.65
N ILE A 122 18.78 0.20 -8.59
CA ILE A 122 17.94 -0.01 -9.77
C ILE A 122 17.08 1.21 -10.15
N ILE A 123 17.12 2.31 -9.39
CA ILE A 123 16.28 3.50 -9.67
C ILE A 123 16.47 4.00 -11.11
N ASN A 124 17.69 3.97 -11.63
CA ASN A 124 17.97 4.48 -12.97
C ASN A 124 17.30 3.66 -14.07
N ASN A 125 17.06 2.38 -13.83
CA ASN A 125 16.40 1.47 -14.77
C ASN A 125 14.86 1.58 -14.68
N TYR A 126 14.35 1.95 -13.49
CA TYR A 126 12.91 1.98 -13.16
C TYR A 126 12.47 3.36 -12.64
N LYS A 127 12.84 4.43 -13.36
CA LYS A 127 12.66 5.84 -12.93
C LYS A 127 11.21 6.24 -12.66
N ASN A 128 10.25 5.61 -13.31
CA ASN A 128 8.83 5.95 -13.24
C ASN A 128 8.02 4.91 -12.45
N ASN A 129 8.67 4.11 -11.63
CA ASN A 129 8.01 3.06 -10.87
C ASN A 129 7.62 3.58 -9.47
N SER A 130 6.32 3.82 -9.28
CA SER A 130 5.75 4.30 -8.00
C SER A 130 6.05 3.32 -6.87
N GLU A 131 5.90 2.02 -7.12
CA GLU A 131 6.12 0.96 -6.13
C GLU A 131 7.56 0.94 -5.63
N LEU A 132 8.56 1.08 -6.52
CA LEU A 132 9.97 1.14 -6.12
C LEU A 132 10.22 2.28 -5.14
N PHE A 133 9.69 3.47 -5.42
CA PHE A 133 9.82 4.61 -4.51
C PHE A 133 9.07 4.38 -3.20
N TYR A 134 7.90 3.75 -3.25
CA TYR A 134 7.13 3.39 -2.07
C TYR A 134 7.92 2.44 -1.17
N GLN A 135 8.49 1.38 -1.71
CA GLN A 135 9.33 0.41 -0.98
C GLN A 135 10.53 1.07 -0.32
N ILE A 136 11.23 1.97 -1.04
CA ILE A 136 12.34 2.75 -0.44
C ILE A 136 11.83 3.63 0.71
N GLY A 137 10.64 4.22 0.56
CA GLY A 137 9.98 5.00 1.61
C GLY A 137 9.71 4.18 2.87
N ILE A 138 9.19 2.96 2.71
CA ILE A 138 8.94 2.00 3.80
C ILE A 138 10.26 1.63 4.52
N GLU A 139 11.32 1.34 3.77
CA GLU A 139 12.61 1.01 4.38
C GLU A 139 13.20 2.16 5.21
N TYR A 140 13.04 3.43 4.73
CA TYR A 140 13.40 4.60 5.52
C TYR A 140 12.50 4.80 6.74
N LEU A 141 11.23 4.38 6.66
CA LEU A 141 10.30 4.41 7.78
C LEU A 141 10.76 3.47 8.90
N PHE A 142 11.16 2.24 8.55
CA PHE A 142 11.66 1.25 9.51
C PHE A 142 12.92 1.69 10.26
N ILE A 143 13.77 2.52 9.64
CA ILE A 143 14.94 3.11 10.33
C ILE A 143 14.66 4.50 10.90
N GLU A 144 13.39 4.87 11.02
CA GLU A 144 12.89 6.14 11.59
C GLU A 144 13.46 7.39 10.92
N ASN A 145 13.91 7.28 9.67
CA ASN A 145 14.34 8.44 8.89
C ASN A 145 13.14 9.06 8.16
N PHE A 146 12.25 9.67 8.94
CA PHE A 146 10.96 10.19 8.46
C PHE A 146 11.11 11.25 7.36
N SER A 147 12.17 12.04 7.37
CA SER A 147 12.43 13.05 6.33
C SER A 147 12.72 12.41 4.97
N LYS A 148 13.55 11.35 4.92
CA LYS A 148 13.80 10.60 3.69
C LYS A 148 12.62 9.74 3.31
N SER A 149 11.94 9.14 4.28
CA SER A 149 10.73 8.37 4.07
C SER A 149 9.67 9.21 3.35
N SER A 150 9.31 10.40 3.88
CA SER A 150 8.34 11.30 3.25
C SER A 150 8.78 11.75 1.85
N TYR A 151 10.08 11.97 1.63
CA TYR A 151 10.61 12.32 0.31
C TYR A 151 10.34 11.21 -0.72
N TYR A 152 10.56 9.93 -0.35
CA TYR A 152 10.35 8.82 -1.27
C TYR A 152 8.87 8.51 -1.47
N PHE A 153 8.03 8.62 -0.44
CA PHE A 153 6.58 8.51 -0.61
C PHE A 153 6.01 9.62 -1.51
N LYS A 154 6.51 10.85 -1.42
CA LYS A 154 6.14 11.92 -2.37
C LYS A 154 6.56 11.60 -3.80
N LYS A 155 7.72 10.98 -3.98
CA LYS A 155 8.15 10.49 -5.30
C LYS A 155 7.21 9.40 -5.82
N SER A 156 6.82 8.45 -4.98
CA SER A 156 5.82 7.43 -5.33
C SER A 156 4.52 8.09 -5.78
N LEU A 157 4.00 9.01 -4.98
CA LEU A 157 2.76 9.73 -5.23
C LEU A 157 2.78 10.57 -6.53
N ASN A 158 3.93 11.00 -7.02
CA ASN A 158 4.03 11.69 -8.31
C ASN A 158 3.72 10.78 -9.51
N TYR A 159 3.86 9.45 -9.36
CA TYR A 159 3.58 8.47 -10.41
C TYR A 159 2.24 7.76 -10.19
N ASP A 160 1.81 7.65 -8.96
CA ASP A 160 0.47 7.17 -8.58
C ASP A 160 -0.13 8.12 -7.53
N TYR A 161 -0.78 9.17 -8.03
CA TYR A 161 -1.32 10.24 -7.18
C TYR A 161 -2.61 9.87 -6.43
N LEU A 162 -3.17 8.69 -6.69
CA LEU A 162 -4.32 8.13 -5.98
C LEU A 162 -3.92 7.11 -4.89
N ASP A 163 -2.63 6.84 -4.72
CA ASP A 163 -2.17 5.93 -3.67
C ASP A 163 -2.43 6.52 -2.27
N HIS A 164 -3.53 6.10 -1.67
CA HIS A 164 -3.93 6.49 -0.32
C HIS A 164 -2.89 6.05 0.72
N SER A 165 -2.22 4.92 0.52
CA SER A 165 -1.19 4.43 1.45
C SER A 165 0.01 5.37 1.50
N ALA A 166 0.43 5.88 0.34
CA ALA A 166 1.51 6.87 0.27
C ALA A 166 1.14 8.16 0.99
N ILE A 167 -0.11 8.66 0.82
CA ILE A 167 -0.58 9.86 1.52
C ILE A 167 -0.54 9.65 3.04
N TYR A 168 -1.10 8.56 3.57
CA TYR A 168 -1.10 8.29 5.00
C TYR A 168 0.32 8.18 5.57
N ASN A 169 1.24 7.55 4.86
CA ASN A 169 2.64 7.46 5.27
C ASN A 169 3.33 8.84 5.26
N ILE A 170 3.02 9.71 4.31
CA ILE A 170 3.52 11.10 4.28
C ILE A 170 3.00 11.86 5.51
N LEU A 171 1.69 11.79 5.78
CA LEU A 171 1.07 12.43 6.94
C LEU A 171 1.75 11.98 8.24
N TYR A 172 1.94 10.66 8.40
CA TYR A 172 2.63 10.09 9.54
C TYR A 172 4.07 10.62 9.67
N CYS A 173 4.83 10.64 8.58
CA CYS A 173 6.19 11.17 8.60
C CYS A 173 6.25 12.62 9.07
N TYR A 174 5.36 13.48 8.55
CA TYR A 174 5.29 14.89 8.98
C TYR A 174 4.86 15.06 10.43
N GLU A 175 4.02 14.19 10.94
CA GLU A 175 3.65 14.18 12.35
C GLU A 175 4.86 13.83 13.24
N MET A 176 5.62 12.81 12.85
CA MET A 176 6.82 12.37 13.59
C MET A 176 7.92 13.42 13.62
N ILE A 177 8.15 14.14 12.51
CA ILE A 177 9.11 15.26 12.48
C ILE A 177 8.54 16.57 13.04
N ARG A 178 7.24 16.61 13.40
CA ARG A 178 6.52 17.79 13.92
C ARG A 178 6.57 19.00 12.98
N ASP A 179 6.64 18.79 11.68
CA ASP A 179 6.67 19.87 10.68
C ASP A 179 5.27 20.14 10.10
N THR A 180 4.43 20.77 10.90
CA THR A 180 3.07 21.16 10.46
C THR A 180 3.07 22.15 9.30
N LYS A 181 4.07 23.05 9.22
CA LYS A 181 4.15 24.02 8.11
C LYS A 181 4.51 23.34 6.79
N GLY A 182 5.49 22.45 6.82
CA GLY A 182 5.84 21.63 5.65
C GLY A 182 4.69 20.74 5.18
N LEU A 183 3.91 20.18 6.13
CA LEU A 183 2.71 19.41 5.81
C LEU A 183 1.66 20.26 5.09
N ILE A 184 1.39 21.49 5.55
CA ILE A 184 0.44 22.40 4.90
C ILE A 184 0.88 22.72 3.47
N ILE A 185 2.17 22.97 3.24
CA ILE A 185 2.70 23.23 1.91
C ILE A 185 2.49 22.01 1.00
N PHE A 186 2.84 20.84 1.48
CA PHE A 186 2.64 19.59 0.74
C PHE A 186 1.16 19.35 0.41
N LEU A 187 0.25 19.50 1.40
CA LEU A 187 -1.18 19.26 1.18
C LEU A 187 -1.78 20.24 0.18
N LYS A 188 -1.37 21.49 0.19
CA LYS A 188 -1.81 22.49 -0.81
C LYS A 188 -1.35 22.11 -2.22
N GLU A 189 -0.10 21.66 -2.37
CA GLU A 189 0.41 21.17 -3.66
C GLU A 189 -0.33 19.91 -4.13
N TYR A 190 -0.54 18.95 -3.22
CA TYR A 190 -1.30 17.75 -3.51
C TYR A 190 -2.74 18.07 -3.95
N LEU A 191 -3.43 18.93 -3.22
CA LEU A 191 -4.81 19.32 -3.52
C LEU A 191 -4.94 20.16 -4.80
N SER A 192 -3.89 20.84 -5.25
CA SER A 192 -3.91 21.53 -6.54
C SER A 192 -4.02 20.54 -7.72
N ARG A 193 -3.57 19.30 -7.53
CA ARG A 193 -3.66 18.20 -8.52
C ARG A 193 -4.85 17.29 -8.25
N ASN A 194 -5.29 17.18 -7.00
CA ASN A 194 -6.37 16.31 -6.54
C ASN A 194 -7.41 17.10 -5.72
N PRO A 195 -8.17 17.99 -6.37
CA PRO A 195 -9.05 18.93 -5.68
C PRO A 195 -10.23 18.27 -4.94
N TYR A 196 -10.53 17.01 -5.25
CA TYR A 196 -11.60 16.24 -4.63
C TYR A 196 -11.09 15.19 -3.63
N SER A 197 -9.85 15.33 -3.13
CA SER A 197 -9.35 14.43 -2.09
C SER A 197 -9.89 14.84 -0.72
N GLU A 198 -10.88 14.11 -0.22
CA GLU A 198 -11.47 14.29 1.12
C GLU A 198 -10.40 14.11 2.22
N ILE A 199 -9.49 13.13 2.05
CA ILE A 199 -8.37 12.89 2.96
C ILE A 199 -7.42 14.10 2.97
N GLY A 200 -7.12 14.65 1.79
CA GLY A 200 -6.23 15.80 1.65
C GLY A 200 -6.81 17.04 2.35
N TRP A 201 -8.07 17.38 2.09
CA TRP A 201 -8.75 18.52 2.70
C TRP A 201 -8.92 18.36 4.21
N HIS A 202 -9.34 17.18 4.68
CA HIS A 202 -9.49 16.90 6.11
C HIS A 202 -8.17 17.11 6.86
N ASN A 203 -7.06 16.56 6.36
CA ASN A 203 -5.76 16.70 7.00
C ASN A 203 -5.18 18.13 6.89
N LEU A 204 -5.53 18.87 5.84
CA LEU A 204 -5.22 20.30 5.74
C LEU A 204 -5.96 21.08 6.84
N GLY A 205 -7.25 20.80 7.04
CA GLY A 205 -8.03 21.39 8.14
C GLY A 205 -7.43 21.09 9.51
N LYS A 206 -7.09 19.84 9.79
CA LYS A 206 -6.39 19.44 11.03
C LYS A 206 -5.06 20.19 11.23
N SER A 207 -4.32 20.38 10.14
CA SER A 207 -3.05 21.10 10.17
C SER A 207 -3.26 22.59 10.48
N TYR A 208 -4.29 23.21 9.93
CA TYR A 208 -4.68 24.60 10.25
C TYR A 208 -5.13 24.75 11.71
N VAL A 209 -5.86 23.78 12.26
CA VAL A 209 -6.23 23.80 13.70
C VAL A 209 -4.98 23.80 14.57
N LYS A 210 -3.94 22.99 14.24
CA LYS A 210 -2.67 22.93 14.99
C LYS A 210 -1.96 24.30 15.05
N ILE A 211 -2.06 25.11 13.99
CA ILE A 211 -1.46 26.46 13.94
C ILE A 211 -2.45 27.58 14.24
N LYS A 212 -3.66 27.26 14.73
CA LYS A 212 -4.72 28.18 15.14
C LYS A 212 -5.32 29.04 14.02
N MET A 213 -5.21 28.61 12.78
CA MET A 213 -5.88 29.22 11.61
C MET A 213 -7.28 28.59 11.48
N TYR A 214 -8.19 29.02 12.35
CA TYR A 214 -9.47 28.34 12.57
C TYR A 214 -10.45 28.53 11.41
N ASN A 215 -10.47 29.68 10.77
CA ASN A 215 -11.36 29.94 9.64
C ASN A 215 -10.94 29.11 8.41
N GLU A 216 -9.64 29.04 8.16
CA GLU A 216 -9.08 28.21 7.09
C GLU A 216 -9.29 26.71 7.37
N ALA A 217 -9.27 26.32 8.66
CA ALA A 217 -9.57 24.95 9.06
C ALA A 217 -11.03 24.58 8.75
N ILE A 218 -11.99 25.46 9.10
CA ILE A 218 -13.41 25.26 8.79
C ILE A 218 -13.61 25.12 7.28
N ALA A 219 -13.05 26.03 6.49
CA ALA A 219 -13.15 25.98 5.03
C ALA A 219 -12.58 24.67 4.47
N ALA A 220 -11.43 24.19 5.00
CA ALA A 220 -10.85 22.94 4.57
C ALA A 220 -11.72 21.72 4.95
N PHE A 221 -12.35 21.72 6.13
CA PHE A 221 -13.31 20.69 6.50
C PHE A 221 -14.55 20.72 5.60
N ASP A 222 -15.04 21.91 5.23
CA ASP A 222 -16.16 22.05 4.30
C ASP A 222 -15.83 21.46 2.92
N TYR A 223 -14.61 21.69 2.41
CA TYR A 223 -14.15 21.06 1.17
C TYR A 223 -14.02 19.53 1.28
N ALA A 224 -13.58 19.00 2.43
CA ALA A 224 -13.54 17.56 2.66
C ALA A 224 -14.94 16.95 2.62
N ILE A 225 -15.91 17.59 3.29
CA ILE A 225 -17.33 17.21 3.30
C ILE A 225 -17.92 17.27 1.88
N PHE A 226 -17.63 18.33 1.15
CA PHE A 226 -18.10 18.48 -0.24
C PHE A 226 -17.53 17.40 -1.16
N SER A 227 -16.29 16.95 -0.90
CA SER A 227 -15.63 15.90 -1.70
C SER A 227 -16.22 14.52 -1.43
N ASP A 228 -16.57 14.23 -0.19
CA ASP A 228 -17.26 12.99 0.23
C ASP A 228 -18.13 13.31 1.46
N ASP A 229 -19.43 13.40 1.26
CA ASP A 229 -20.43 13.71 2.30
C ASP A 229 -20.62 12.53 3.27
N SER A 230 -20.23 11.33 2.90
CA SER A 230 -20.26 10.14 3.76
C SER A 230 -19.06 10.06 4.71
N PHE A 231 -18.01 10.84 4.49
CA PHE A 231 -16.81 10.89 5.31
C PHE A 231 -17.06 11.67 6.60
N THR A 232 -17.43 10.99 7.69
CA THR A 232 -17.89 11.63 8.94
C THR A 232 -16.79 12.37 9.72
N SER A 233 -15.52 12.02 9.53
CA SER A 233 -14.41 12.59 10.30
C SER A 233 -14.27 14.12 10.18
N PRO A 234 -14.41 14.76 9.00
CA PRO A 234 -14.37 16.23 8.89
C PRO A 234 -15.50 16.93 9.66
N TYR A 235 -16.70 16.36 9.66
CA TYR A 235 -17.82 16.90 10.44
C TYR A 235 -17.50 16.89 11.94
N ILE A 236 -16.95 15.79 12.46
CA ILE A 236 -16.57 15.67 13.87
C ILE A 236 -15.53 16.71 14.24
N ASP A 237 -14.47 16.83 13.43
CA ASP A 237 -13.37 17.76 13.72
C ASP A 237 -13.82 19.24 13.56
N LYS A 238 -14.71 19.51 12.58
CA LYS A 238 -15.33 20.82 12.41
C LYS A 238 -16.23 21.19 13.61
N GLY A 239 -17.08 20.26 14.05
CA GLY A 239 -17.95 20.45 15.22
C GLY A 239 -17.15 20.79 16.47
N LYS A 240 -16.11 20.01 16.78
CA LYS A 240 -15.21 20.28 17.91
C LYS A 240 -14.51 21.65 17.79
N LEU A 241 -14.16 22.06 16.57
CA LEU A 241 -13.55 23.38 16.34
C LEU A 241 -14.55 24.50 16.57
N LEU A 242 -15.80 24.37 16.09
CA LEU A 242 -16.88 25.32 16.30
C LEU A 242 -17.21 25.51 17.80
N GLU A 243 -17.30 24.42 18.56
CA GLU A 243 -17.44 24.45 20.02
C GLU A 243 -16.30 25.26 20.68
N LYS A 244 -15.05 24.95 20.29
CA LYS A 244 -13.86 25.65 20.77
C LYS A 244 -13.92 27.14 20.46
N MET A 245 -14.54 27.53 19.34
CA MET A 245 -14.77 28.91 18.94
C MET A 245 -16.02 29.53 19.61
N LYS A 246 -16.75 28.77 20.43
CA LYS A 246 -18.03 29.14 21.07
C LYS A 246 -19.16 29.40 20.07
N LYS A 247 -19.09 28.82 18.88
CA LYS A 247 -20.11 28.90 17.82
C LYS A 247 -21.06 27.71 17.94
N TYR A 248 -21.82 27.68 19.05
CA TYR A 248 -22.60 26.52 19.45
C TYR A 248 -23.71 26.15 18.47
N ASP A 249 -24.40 27.17 17.92
CA ASP A 249 -25.49 26.94 16.97
C ASP A 249 -24.96 26.25 15.68
N GLU A 250 -23.82 26.77 15.14
CA GLU A 250 -23.17 26.18 13.97
C GLU A 250 -22.67 24.76 14.27
N ALA A 251 -22.20 24.50 15.49
CA ALA A 251 -21.77 23.13 15.91
C ALA A 251 -22.96 22.17 15.95
N ILE A 252 -24.09 22.57 16.54
CA ILE A 252 -25.29 21.76 16.60
C ILE A 252 -25.80 21.41 15.19
N ASP A 253 -25.84 22.36 14.28
CA ASP A 253 -26.28 22.13 12.92
C ASP A 253 -25.33 21.14 12.19
N ASN A 254 -24.04 21.31 12.37
CA ASN A 254 -23.02 20.37 11.82
C ASN A 254 -23.16 18.93 12.40
N TYR A 255 -23.51 18.78 13.69
CA TYR A 255 -23.75 17.46 14.27
C TYR A 255 -25.07 16.83 13.82
N LYS A 256 -26.10 17.61 13.54
CA LYS A 256 -27.34 17.10 12.91
C LYS A 256 -27.08 16.47 11.54
N GLU A 257 -26.17 17.03 10.75
CA GLU A 257 -25.74 16.43 9.48
C GLU A 257 -25.15 15.03 9.69
N ILE A 258 -24.31 14.84 10.72
CA ILE A 258 -23.75 13.51 11.04
C ILE A 258 -24.86 12.50 11.36
N ILE A 259 -25.90 12.93 12.12
CA ILE A 259 -27.04 12.04 12.46
C ILE A 259 -27.80 11.61 11.20
N SER A 260 -27.92 12.48 10.22
CA SER A 260 -28.60 12.18 8.96
C SER A 260 -27.83 11.14 8.14
N ILE A 261 -26.48 11.16 8.19
CA ILE A 261 -25.60 10.23 7.47
C ILE A 261 -25.45 8.91 8.24
N ASN A 262 -25.27 8.98 9.55
CA ASN A 262 -25.10 7.82 10.44
C ASN A 262 -25.90 8.00 11.75
N PRO A 263 -27.17 7.56 11.80
CA PRO A 263 -28.03 7.72 12.96
C PRO A 263 -27.50 7.11 14.27
N ASN A 264 -26.55 6.19 14.19
CA ASN A 264 -25.94 5.52 15.34
C ASN A 264 -24.58 6.14 15.75
N SER A 265 -24.23 7.30 15.21
CA SER A 265 -22.98 7.97 15.55
C SER A 265 -23.00 8.45 16.99
N SER A 266 -22.16 7.84 17.85
CA SER A 266 -22.03 8.25 19.24
C SER A 266 -21.58 9.70 19.41
N TYR A 267 -20.86 10.26 18.44
CA TYR A 267 -20.38 11.64 18.46
C TYR A 267 -21.48 12.69 18.19
N ALA A 268 -22.58 12.29 17.59
CA ALA A 268 -23.67 13.20 17.24
C ALA A 268 -24.81 13.16 18.26
N LEU A 269 -24.79 12.21 19.20
CA LEU A 269 -25.81 12.02 20.21
C LEU A 269 -25.46 12.67 21.56
N PHE A 270 -24.28 13.20 21.73
CA PHE A 270 -23.80 13.94 22.91
C PHE A 270 -23.62 15.43 22.59
#